data_edfddc8708be17765149d78449e90ccc
#
_entry.id   edfddc8708be17765149d78449e90ccc
#
_cell.length_a   1.000
_cell.length_b   1.000
_cell.length_c   1.000
_cell.angle_alpha   90.00
_cell.angle_beta   90.00
_cell.angle_gamma   90.00
#
_symmetry.space_group_name_H-M   'P 1'
#
loop_
_entity.id
_entity.type
_entity.pdbx_description
1 polymer ?
#
loop_
_entity_poly.entity_id
_entity_poly.type
_entity_poly.pdbx_seq_one_letter_code
_entity_poly.pdbx_strand_id
1 'polypeptide(L)'
;RMEVKEAVILDFLMDRMIQAVLYYDTDRELNAIDSRVLSFISDNYKKAYSYQAEGKSEAEKLYLRLLLVTDYVCGMTDSYAKRLYQDMNGII
;
A
#
# COMPACT_ATOMS: atom_id res chain seq x y z
N ARG A 1 -15.65 -17.72 1.55
CA ARG A 1 -14.50 -18.39 0.97
C ARG A 1 -13.99 -17.63 -0.26
N MET A 2 -12.71 -17.36 -0.28
CA MET A 2 -12.09 -16.60 -1.36
C MET A 2 -11.81 -17.48 -2.57
N GLU A 3 -12.17 -17.00 -3.75
CA GLU A 3 -11.84 -17.69 -4.99
C GLU A 3 -10.38 -17.46 -5.36
N VAL A 4 -9.79 -18.36 -6.16
CA VAL A 4 -8.40 -18.25 -6.63
C VAL A 4 -8.16 -16.90 -7.31
N LYS A 5 -9.12 -16.47 -8.13
CA LYS A 5 -9.07 -15.20 -8.85
C LYS A 5 -8.91 -14.01 -7.89
N GLU A 6 -9.66 -14.02 -6.79
CA GLU A 6 -9.60 -12.95 -5.79
C GLU A 6 -8.26 -12.99 -5.04
N ALA A 7 -7.76 -14.19 -4.75
CA ALA A 7 -6.46 -14.34 -4.10
C ALA A 7 -5.34 -13.76 -4.96
N VAL A 8 -5.40 -13.97 -6.28
CA VAL A 8 -4.41 -13.42 -7.21
C VAL A 8 -4.43 -11.89 -7.18
N ILE A 9 -5.63 -11.31 -7.18
CA ILE A 9 -5.78 -9.84 -7.12
C ILE A 9 -5.20 -9.29 -5.83
N LEU A 10 -5.54 -9.90 -4.68
CA LEU A 10 -5.04 -9.43 -3.39
C LEU A 10 -3.53 -9.57 -3.28
N ASP A 11 -2.97 -10.68 -3.77
CA ASP A 11 -1.53 -10.88 -3.78
C ASP A 11 -0.83 -9.81 -4.62
N PHE A 12 -1.38 -9.49 -5.78
CA PHE A 12 -0.83 -8.45 -6.64
C PHE A 12 -0.85 -7.09 -5.92
N LEU A 13 -1.99 -6.72 -5.35
CA LEU A 13 -2.13 -5.43 -4.66
C LEU A 13 -1.18 -5.33 -3.47
N MET A 14 -1.10 -6.39 -2.66
CA MET A 14 -0.23 -6.43 -1.51
C MET A 14 1.23 -6.26 -1.93
N ASP A 15 1.67 -7.03 -2.91
CA ASP A 15 3.04 -6.99 -3.39
C ASP A 15 3.43 -5.59 -3.91
N ARG A 16 2.57 -5.00 -4.76
CA ARG A 16 2.86 -3.68 -5.33
C ARG A 16 2.87 -2.58 -4.26
N MET A 17 1.95 -2.66 -3.32
CA MET A 17 1.89 -1.65 -2.26
C MET A 17 3.04 -1.79 -1.27
N ILE A 18 3.44 -3.02 -0.94
CA ILE A 18 4.61 -3.23 -0.08
C ILE A 18 5.85 -2.62 -0.74
N GLN A 19 6.06 -2.89 -2.02
CA GLN A 19 7.20 -2.29 -2.75
C GLN A 19 7.17 -0.77 -2.69
N ALA A 20 5.99 -0.18 -2.85
CA ALA A 20 5.86 1.27 -2.85
C ALA A 20 6.16 1.89 -1.48
N VAL A 21 5.80 1.21 -0.37
CA VAL A 21 6.00 1.78 0.96
C VAL A 21 7.39 1.53 1.54
N LEU A 22 8.20 0.66 0.93
CA LEU A 22 9.53 0.36 1.45
C LEU A 22 10.37 1.63 1.63
N TYR A 23 10.25 2.58 0.72
CA TYR A 23 11.03 3.82 0.75
C TYR A 23 10.17 5.06 0.96
N TYR A 24 8.88 4.91 1.19
CA TYR A 24 8.01 6.02 1.56
C TYR A 24 8.48 6.60 2.88
N ASP A 25 8.50 7.92 2.97
CA ASP A 25 8.94 8.63 4.20
C ASP A 25 10.37 8.24 4.60
N THR A 26 11.24 8.05 3.61
CA THR A 26 12.68 7.80 3.82
C THR A 26 13.48 8.80 2.98
N ASP A 27 14.79 8.79 3.16
CA ASP A 27 15.69 9.66 2.40
C ASP A 27 15.80 9.26 0.93
N ARG A 28 15.37 8.05 0.59
CA ARG A 28 15.44 7.55 -0.77
C ARG A 28 14.27 8.07 -1.60
N GLU A 29 14.59 8.56 -2.79
CA GLU A 29 13.58 9.07 -3.70
C GLU A 29 12.74 7.94 -4.30
N LEU A 30 11.43 8.15 -4.37
CA LEU A 30 10.51 7.19 -4.96
C LEU A 30 10.55 7.30 -6.48
N ASN A 31 10.47 6.15 -7.17
CA ASN A 31 10.31 6.18 -8.61
C ASN A 31 8.85 6.55 -8.96
N ALA A 32 8.61 6.84 -10.25
CA ALA A 32 7.31 7.31 -10.70
C ALA A 32 6.20 6.29 -10.47
N ILE A 33 6.49 5.00 -10.65
CA ILE A 33 5.52 3.93 -10.46
C ILE A 33 5.12 3.82 -8.99
N ASP A 34 6.09 3.76 -8.09
CA ASP A 34 5.82 3.66 -6.66
C ASP A 34 5.06 4.88 -6.14
N SER A 35 5.44 6.06 -6.62
CA SER A 35 4.74 7.29 -6.27
C SER A 35 3.27 7.24 -6.70
N ARG A 36 3.01 6.72 -7.89
CA ARG A 36 1.65 6.56 -8.39
C ARG A 36 0.87 5.53 -7.60
N VAL A 37 1.50 4.40 -7.26
CA VAL A 37 0.88 3.36 -6.43
C VAL A 37 0.48 3.94 -5.08
N LEU A 38 1.37 4.71 -4.45
CA LEU A 38 1.07 5.36 -3.16
C LEU A 38 -0.10 6.31 -3.25
N SER A 39 -0.32 6.94 -4.41
CA SER A 39 -1.44 7.86 -4.58
C SER A 39 -2.81 7.18 -4.47
N PHE A 40 -2.86 5.86 -4.65
CA PHE A 40 -4.10 5.10 -4.48
C PHE A 40 -4.46 4.87 -3.03
N ILE A 41 -3.48 4.92 -2.12
CA ILE A 41 -3.75 4.70 -0.70
C ILE A 41 -4.48 5.91 -0.13
N SER A 42 -5.57 5.65 0.58
CA SER A 42 -6.39 6.71 1.17
C SER A 42 -5.57 7.59 2.12
N ASP A 43 -5.81 8.90 2.08
CA ASP A 43 -5.11 9.86 2.92
C ASP A 43 -5.25 9.58 4.41
N ASN A 44 -6.38 9.02 4.83
CA ASN A 44 -6.59 8.71 6.24
C ASN A 44 -5.55 7.73 6.76
N TYR A 45 -5.20 6.72 5.96
CA TYR A 45 -4.18 5.75 6.34
C TYR A 45 -2.80 6.40 6.41
N LYS A 46 -2.50 7.27 5.46
CA LYS A 46 -1.20 7.98 5.44
C LYS A 46 -1.07 8.95 6.60
N LYS A 47 -2.14 9.63 6.96
CA LYS A 47 -2.16 10.52 8.12
C LYS A 47 -1.97 9.76 9.42
N ALA A 48 -2.64 8.62 9.57
CA ALA A 48 -2.49 7.77 10.75
C ALA A 48 -1.04 7.29 10.88
N TYR A 49 -0.44 6.87 9.76
CA TYR A 49 0.97 6.49 9.75
C TYR A 49 1.86 7.64 10.20
N SER A 50 1.69 8.82 9.62
CA SER A 50 2.54 9.98 9.93
C SER A 50 2.46 10.34 11.40
N TYR A 51 1.28 10.28 11.99
CA TYR A 51 1.09 10.55 13.40
C TYR A 51 1.83 9.54 14.28
N GLN A 52 1.69 8.26 13.97
CA GLN A 52 2.32 7.20 14.75
C GLN A 52 3.82 7.11 14.55
N ALA A 53 4.30 7.50 13.37
CA ALA A 53 5.72 7.39 13.01
C ALA A 53 6.59 8.46 13.65
N GLU A 54 5.99 9.55 14.15
CA GLU A 54 6.75 10.66 14.71
C GLU A 54 7.60 10.18 15.88
N GLY A 55 8.90 10.48 15.83
CA GLY A 55 9.85 10.09 16.87
C GLY A 55 10.26 8.64 16.88
N LYS A 56 9.83 7.86 15.90
CA LYS A 56 10.17 6.44 15.83
C LYS A 56 11.45 6.19 15.04
N SER A 57 12.09 5.06 15.31
CA SER A 57 13.26 4.62 14.56
C SER A 57 12.87 4.22 13.14
N GLU A 58 13.86 4.10 12.25
CA GLU A 58 13.60 3.68 10.87
C GLU A 58 12.99 2.27 10.82
N ALA A 59 13.43 1.36 11.70
CA ALA A 59 12.86 0.01 11.77
C ALA A 59 11.39 0.04 12.20
N GLU A 60 11.06 0.86 13.19
CA GLU A 60 9.69 1.02 13.65
C GLU A 60 8.80 1.65 12.59
N LYS A 61 9.33 2.64 11.87
CA LYS A 61 8.61 3.27 10.76
C LYS A 61 8.32 2.27 9.65
N LEU A 62 9.28 1.42 9.32
CA LEU A 62 9.06 0.36 8.32
C LEU A 62 7.93 -0.56 8.75
N TYR A 63 7.94 -0.99 10.01
CA TYR A 63 6.86 -1.83 10.54
C TYR A 63 5.51 -1.14 10.38
N LEU A 64 5.44 0.15 10.71
CA LEU A 64 4.19 0.92 10.59
C LEU A 64 3.75 1.06 9.14
N ARG A 65 4.69 1.20 8.20
CA ARG A 65 4.34 1.25 6.78
C ARG A 65 3.78 -0.07 6.27
N LEU A 66 4.36 -1.18 6.71
CA LEU A 66 3.85 -2.50 6.35
C LEU A 66 2.46 -2.72 6.94
N LEU A 67 2.25 -2.25 8.17
CA LEU A 67 0.95 -2.33 8.81
C LEU A 67 -0.09 -1.48 8.07
N LEU A 68 0.31 -0.30 7.62
CA LEU A 68 -0.56 0.58 6.82
C LEU A 68 -1.08 -0.15 5.58
N VAL A 69 -0.18 -0.81 4.86
CA VAL A 69 -0.55 -1.55 3.65
C VAL A 69 -1.49 -2.71 3.99
N THR A 70 -1.16 -3.45 5.03
CA THR A 70 -1.97 -4.59 5.46
C THR A 70 -3.38 -4.14 5.81
N ASP A 71 -3.49 -3.08 6.60
CA ASP A 71 -4.80 -2.56 7.02
C ASP A 71 -5.60 -2.06 5.82
N TYR A 72 -4.94 -1.36 4.90
CA TYR A 72 -5.62 -0.83 3.73
C TYR A 72 -6.14 -1.94 2.82
N VAL A 73 -5.29 -2.92 2.50
CA VAL A 73 -5.68 -4.02 1.60
C VAL A 73 -6.74 -4.90 2.25
N CYS A 74 -6.57 -5.24 3.54
CA CYS A 74 -7.53 -6.09 4.23
C CYS A 74 -8.89 -5.42 4.45
N GLY A 75 -8.93 -4.10 4.41
CA GLY A 75 -10.20 -3.36 4.54
C GLY A 75 -10.98 -3.18 3.25
N MET A 76 -10.44 -3.63 2.12
CA MET A 76 -11.11 -3.47 0.83
C MET A 76 -12.26 -4.41 0.64
N THR A 77 -13.32 -3.93 -0.04
CA THR A 77 -14.35 -4.81 -0.58
C THR A 77 -13.82 -5.48 -1.84
N ASP A 78 -14.46 -6.57 -2.25
CA ASP A 78 -14.07 -7.26 -3.48
C ASP A 78 -14.18 -6.36 -4.70
N SER A 79 -15.25 -5.57 -4.78
CA SER A 79 -15.46 -4.64 -5.89
C SER A 79 -14.37 -3.58 -5.96
N TYR A 80 -13.99 -3.03 -4.81
CA TYR A 80 -12.94 -2.02 -4.73
C TYR A 80 -11.59 -2.60 -5.15
N ALA A 81 -11.27 -3.78 -4.65
CA ALA A 81 -9.99 -4.44 -4.98
C ALA A 81 -9.89 -4.71 -6.48
N LYS A 82 -10.96 -5.18 -7.10
CA LYS A 82 -10.99 -5.43 -8.55
C LYS A 82 -10.77 -4.15 -9.35
N ARG A 83 -11.43 -3.07 -8.96
CA ARG A 83 -11.28 -1.78 -9.63
C ARG A 83 -9.85 -1.26 -9.49
N LEU A 84 -9.29 -1.35 -8.29
CA LEU A 84 -7.93 -0.89 -8.03
C LEU A 84 -6.91 -1.71 -8.84
N TYR A 85 -7.12 -3.01 -8.92
CA TYR A 85 -6.28 -3.89 -9.72
C TYR A 85 -6.30 -3.45 -11.20
N GLN A 86 -7.48 -3.16 -11.73
CA GLN A 86 -7.61 -2.69 -13.12
C GLN A 86 -6.91 -1.35 -13.32
N ASP A 87 -7.07 -0.43 -12.37
CA ASP A 87 -6.43 0.88 -12.44
C ASP A 87 -4.91 0.75 -12.40
N MET A 88 -4.38 -0.12 -11.55
CA MET A 88 -2.93 -0.34 -11.46
C MET A 88 -2.38 -0.98 -12.73
N ASN A 89 -3.12 -1.88 -13.35
CA ASN A 89 -2.67 -2.50 -14.61
C ASN A 89 -2.52 -1.49 -15.72
N GLY A 90 -3.21 -0.36 -15.64
CA GLY A 90 -3.08 0.71 -16.63
C GLY A 90 -1.78 1.50 -16.51
N ILE A 91 -1.04 1.35 -15.41
CA ILE A 91 0.19 2.12 -15.16
C ILE A 91 1.42 1.24 -14.97
N ILE A 92 1.24 -0.05 -14.85
CA ILE A 92 2.32 -1.03 -14.67
C ILE A 92 2.48 -1.91 -15.95
#